data_4ab58ed17c42c3a99c836a993f45a5fd
#
_entry.id   4ab58ed17c42c3a99c836a993f45a5fd
#
_cell.length_a   1.000
_cell.length_b   1.000
_cell.length_c   1.000
_cell.angle_alpha   90.00
_cell.angle_beta   90.00
_cell.angle_gamma   90.00
#
_symmetry.space_group_name_H-M   'P 1'
#
loop_
_entity.id
_entity.type
_entity.pdbx_description
1 polymer ?
#
loop_
_entity_poly.entity_id
_entity_poly.type
_entity_poly.pdbx_seq_one_letter_code
_entity_poly.pdbx_strand_id
1 'polypeptide(L)'
;EYGQFGGEPYGALVGDYHFDHSPPDVELLGEMSKVAAASHAPFITGANPTLFQMDSWSELANPRDLTKIFQTPEYASWRSLRESEDSRYLGLAMPRFLGRYPYGDKTDPVEEFAFEEDTEGADSGKYCWVNAAYGMARNITRSFKEYGWCTRIRGVESGGTVDNLPTHNFPTDDGGVDMKCPTEIAISDRREAELAKNGMMPLIHRKNSDMAAFIGAQSLQKPAEYDDPDATANANLAARLPYLFATCRFAHYLKCIVRDKVGSFKERQDMQDWLQNWINNYVDFNADTSPEEVKARQPLAAAEVQVEEVEGNPGYYSSKFFLRPHYQLEGLSVSLRLVSKLPSQKAG
;
A
#
# COMPACT_ATOMS: atom_id res chain seq x y z
N GLU A 1 3.91 22.00 -2.40
CA GLU A 1 2.84 22.99 -2.48
C GLU A 1 2.71 23.52 -3.90
N TYR A 2 1.48 23.85 -4.25
CA TYR A 2 1.17 24.41 -5.56
C TYR A 2 1.69 25.84 -5.60
N GLY A 3 2.80 26.08 -6.29
CA GLY A 3 3.32 27.41 -6.48
C GLY A 3 2.27 28.36 -7.08
N GLN A 4 2.48 29.66 -6.98
CA GLN A 4 1.59 30.69 -7.53
C GLN A 4 1.26 30.47 -9.03
N PHE A 5 2.09 29.73 -9.75
CA PHE A 5 1.96 29.46 -11.19
C PHE A 5 1.50 28.05 -11.53
N GLY A 6 0.94 27.28 -10.56
CA GLY A 6 0.29 26.02 -10.85
C GLY A 6 1.24 24.87 -11.15
N GLY A 7 2.26 24.67 -10.33
CA GLY A 7 3.10 23.46 -10.38
C GLY A 7 2.25 22.20 -10.21
N GLU A 8 2.66 21.09 -10.85
CA GLU A 8 2.02 19.79 -10.71
C GLU A 8 2.30 19.21 -9.33
N PRO A 9 1.27 18.70 -8.61
CA PRO A 9 1.46 18.11 -7.29
C PRO A 9 2.10 16.73 -7.39
N TYR A 10 2.89 16.39 -6.39
CA TYR A 10 3.36 15.01 -6.23
C TYR A 10 2.20 14.08 -5.91
N GLY A 11 2.12 12.92 -6.59
CA GLY A 11 1.10 11.90 -6.31
C GLY A 11 1.52 10.91 -5.23
N ALA A 12 2.82 10.67 -5.09
CA ALA A 12 3.43 9.82 -4.08
C ALA A 12 4.89 10.24 -3.87
N LEU A 13 5.42 9.93 -2.70
CA LEU A 13 6.83 10.07 -2.34
C LEU A 13 7.40 8.68 -2.08
N VAL A 14 8.58 8.39 -2.62
CA VAL A 14 9.25 7.09 -2.43
C VAL A 14 10.63 7.35 -1.85
N GLY A 15 10.90 6.77 -0.68
CA GLY A 15 12.18 6.88 0.01
C GLY A 15 12.94 5.56 0.00
N ASP A 16 14.20 5.61 -0.42
CA ASP A 16 15.09 4.44 -0.34
C ASP A 16 15.74 4.34 1.04
N TYR A 17 14.89 4.15 2.05
CA TYR A 17 15.28 3.99 3.44
C TYR A 17 14.73 2.68 4.00
N HIS A 18 15.32 2.21 5.10
CA HIS A 18 14.86 1.05 5.87
C HIS A 18 14.74 1.47 7.32
N PHE A 19 13.52 1.73 7.77
CA PHE A 19 13.22 2.25 9.09
C PHE A 19 13.05 1.17 10.14
N ASP A 20 13.47 1.51 11.36
CA ASP A 20 13.23 0.70 12.55
C ASP A 20 12.51 1.51 13.64
N HIS A 21 12.55 1.03 14.90
CA HIS A 21 11.90 1.67 16.03
C HIS A 21 12.83 2.65 16.80
N SER A 22 14.02 2.88 16.31
CA SER A 22 14.96 3.81 16.95
C SER A 22 14.41 5.24 16.99
N PRO A 23 14.73 6.03 18.03
CA PRO A 23 14.19 7.37 18.14
C PRO A 23 14.41 8.28 16.93
N PRO A 24 15.58 8.29 16.26
CA PRO A 24 15.78 9.09 15.07
C PRO A 24 14.88 8.68 13.91
N ASP A 25 14.66 7.38 13.71
CA ASP A 25 13.83 6.84 12.65
C ASP A 25 12.35 7.17 12.89
N VAL A 26 11.88 7.00 14.13
CA VAL A 26 10.50 7.35 14.51
C VAL A 26 10.24 8.85 14.36
N GLU A 27 11.20 9.70 14.75
CA GLU A 27 11.11 11.15 14.57
C GLU A 27 11.02 11.53 13.10
N LEU A 28 11.92 10.97 12.26
CA LEU A 28 11.93 11.23 10.82
C LEU A 28 10.63 10.77 10.15
N LEU A 29 10.12 9.57 10.48
CA LEU A 29 8.84 9.09 9.97
C LEU A 29 7.69 10.02 10.44
N GLY A 30 7.71 10.50 11.67
CA GLY A 30 6.72 11.45 12.18
C GLY A 30 6.72 12.77 11.40
N GLU A 31 7.88 13.32 11.09
CA GLU A 31 7.98 14.55 10.30
C GLU A 31 7.58 14.29 8.81
N MET A 32 8.00 13.15 8.24
CA MET A 32 7.59 12.77 6.89
C MET A 32 6.09 12.55 6.79
N SER A 33 5.43 12.03 7.82
CA SER A 33 3.98 11.87 7.84
C SER A 33 3.25 13.22 7.71
N LYS A 34 3.72 14.24 8.42
CA LYS A 34 3.18 15.62 8.34
C LYS A 34 3.40 16.24 6.94
N VAL A 35 4.58 16.03 6.35
CA VAL A 35 4.88 16.50 4.99
C VAL A 35 3.99 15.80 3.98
N ALA A 36 3.83 14.46 4.08
CA ALA A 36 2.99 13.66 3.21
C ALA A 36 1.50 14.06 3.33
N ALA A 37 1.01 14.30 4.55
CA ALA A 37 -0.33 14.79 4.81
C ALA A 37 -0.56 16.18 4.20
N ALA A 38 0.35 17.12 4.43
CA ALA A 38 0.26 18.49 3.93
C ALA A 38 0.27 18.54 2.39
N SER A 39 1.06 17.69 1.75
CA SER A 39 1.16 17.57 0.29
C SER A 39 0.10 16.65 -0.33
N HIS A 40 -0.69 15.92 0.44
CA HIS A 40 -1.57 14.84 -0.01
C HIS A 40 -0.84 13.84 -0.91
N ALA A 41 0.37 13.46 -0.54
CA ALA A 41 1.21 12.54 -1.26
C ALA A 41 1.76 11.48 -0.30
N PRO A 42 1.21 10.26 -0.27
CA PRO A 42 1.68 9.20 0.62
C PRO A 42 3.16 8.91 0.42
N PHE A 43 3.87 8.69 1.53
CA PHE A 43 5.29 8.34 1.56
C PHE A 43 5.46 6.84 1.73
N ILE A 44 6.10 6.20 0.75
CA ILE A 44 6.35 4.76 0.71
C ILE A 44 7.85 4.52 0.87
N THR A 45 8.22 3.65 1.80
CA THR A 45 9.62 3.32 2.11
C THR A 45 9.74 1.87 2.59
N GLY A 46 10.93 1.45 3.00
CA GLY A 46 11.20 0.10 3.48
C GLY A 46 11.22 -0.02 5.00
N ALA A 47 10.97 -1.23 5.49
CA ALA A 47 11.17 -1.60 6.88
C ALA A 47 12.49 -2.36 7.08
N ASN A 48 13.14 -2.13 8.23
CA ASN A 48 14.34 -2.86 8.65
C ASN A 48 13.93 -4.08 9.49
N PRO A 49 14.62 -5.25 9.40
CA PRO A 49 14.38 -6.37 10.29
C PRO A 49 14.49 -6.04 11.78
N THR A 50 15.36 -5.11 12.15
CA THR A 50 15.53 -4.62 13.53
C THR A 50 14.27 -4.03 14.13
N LEU A 51 13.30 -3.58 13.30
CA LEU A 51 11.97 -3.18 13.75
C LEU A 51 11.24 -4.32 14.50
N PHE A 52 11.53 -5.57 14.17
CA PHE A 52 10.98 -6.77 14.80
C PHE A 52 11.99 -7.48 15.72
N GLN A 53 13.05 -6.78 16.15
CA GLN A 53 14.15 -7.34 16.94
C GLN A 53 14.79 -8.58 16.25
N MET A 54 14.99 -8.46 14.95
CA MET A 54 15.62 -9.48 14.11
C MET A 54 16.87 -8.90 13.44
N ASP A 55 17.91 -9.71 13.33
CA ASP A 55 19.11 -9.33 12.59
C ASP A 55 18.90 -9.47 11.08
N SER A 56 18.04 -10.39 10.68
CA SER A 56 17.70 -10.65 9.28
C SER A 56 16.25 -11.09 9.13
N TRP A 57 15.64 -10.81 7.99
CA TRP A 57 14.29 -11.30 7.65
C TRP A 57 14.17 -12.83 7.64
N SER A 58 15.27 -13.57 7.50
CA SER A 58 15.26 -15.04 7.61
C SER A 58 14.68 -15.55 8.93
N GLU A 59 14.77 -14.75 9.99
CA GLU A 59 14.21 -15.09 11.30
C GLU A 59 12.67 -15.08 11.36
N LEU A 60 11.99 -14.52 10.34
CA LEU A 60 10.53 -14.60 10.23
C LEU A 60 10.01 -16.05 10.13
N ALA A 61 10.86 -17.01 9.77
CA ALA A 61 10.54 -18.43 9.80
C ALA A 61 10.32 -18.96 11.24
N ASN A 62 10.92 -18.29 12.24
CA ASN A 62 10.80 -18.70 13.63
C ASN A 62 9.38 -18.42 14.16
N PRO A 63 8.85 -19.30 15.03
CA PRO A 63 7.50 -19.15 15.57
C PRO A 63 7.45 -18.06 16.67
N ARG A 64 7.55 -16.79 16.29
CA ARG A 64 7.37 -15.65 17.19
C ARG A 64 6.02 -14.98 16.94
N ASP A 65 5.41 -14.43 17.98
CA ASP A 65 4.25 -13.55 17.88
C ASP A 65 4.76 -12.10 17.68
N LEU A 66 4.69 -11.63 16.45
CA LEU A 66 5.21 -10.30 16.09
C LEU A 66 4.45 -9.18 16.78
N THR A 67 3.16 -9.37 17.06
CA THR A 67 2.33 -8.33 17.71
C THR A 67 2.79 -8.04 19.13
N LYS A 68 3.28 -9.08 19.85
CA LYS A 68 3.77 -8.90 21.22
C LYS A 68 5.05 -8.08 21.32
N ILE A 69 5.88 -8.09 20.29
CA ILE A 69 7.10 -7.28 20.24
C ILE A 69 6.75 -5.79 20.40
N PHE A 70 5.72 -5.33 19.70
CA PHE A 70 5.29 -3.93 19.74
C PHE A 70 4.61 -3.51 21.06
N GLN A 71 4.31 -4.45 21.95
CA GLN A 71 3.72 -4.16 23.26
C GLN A 71 4.76 -3.81 24.32
N THR A 72 6.04 -4.06 24.05
CA THR A 72 7.13 -3.75 24.98
C THR A 72 7.32 -2.24 25.16
N PRO A 73 7.87 -1.77 26.30
CA PRO A 73 8.08 -0.35 26.57
C PRO A 73 8.95 0.36 25.53
N GLU A 74 9.92 -0.32 24.93
CA GLU A 74 10.83 0.19 23.92
C GLU A 74 10.08 0.77 22.70
N TYR A 75 8.91 0.21 22.38
CA TYR A 75 8.08 0.62 21.25
C TYR A 75 7.04 1.69 21.59
N ALA A 76 7.15 2.37 22.73
CA ALA A 76 6.17 3.38 23.11
C ALA A 76 6.05 4.50 22.06
N SER A 77 7.18 5.04 21.57
CA SER A 77 7.21 6.06 20.52
C SER A 77 6.67 5.55 19.19
N TRP A 78 6.98 4.30 18.82
CA TRP A 78 6.45 3.63 17.64
C TRP A 78 4.92 3.49 17.69
N ARG A 79 4.37 3.07 18.83
CA ARG A 79 2.91 2.99 19.01
C ARG A 79 2.26 4.35 18.89
N SER A 80 2.85 5.38 19.53
CA SER A 80 2.34 6.75 19.43
C SER A 80 2.35 7.27 17.99
N LEU A 81 3.41 6.97 17.22
CA LEU A 81 3.44 7.30 15.79
C LEU A 81 2.31 6.62 15.04
N ARG A 82 2.08 5.32 15.25
CA ARG A 82 1.02 4.57 14.58
C ARG A 82 -0.40 5.00 14.96
N GLU A 83 -0.58 5.59 16.13
CA GLU A 83 -1.87 6.12 16.60
C GLU A 83 -2.14 7.56 16.12
N SER A 84 -1.13 8.22 15.53
CA SER A 84 -1.30 9.55 14.95
C SER A 84 -2.13 9.50 13.66
N GLU A 85 -2.92 10.56 13.39
CA GLU A 85 -3.72 10.63 12.17
C GLU A 85 -2.88 10.68 10.90
N ASP A 86 -1.75 11.36 10.93
CA ASP A 86 -0.89 11.55 9.76
C ASP A 86 -0.14 10.28 9.36
N SER A 87 0.00 9.30 10.27
CA SER A 87 0.66 8.02 9.96
C SER A 87 -0.05 7.21 8.89
N ARG A 88 -1.31 7.51 8.56
CA ARG A 88 -2.00 6.92 7.41
C ARG A 88 -1.36 7.26 6.06
N TYR A 89 -0.56 8.31 6.00
CA TYR A 89 0.20 8.70 4.80
C TYR A 89 1.53 7.97 4.66
N LEU A 90 1.88 7.08 5.59
CA LEU A 90 3.10 6.29 5.56
C LEU A 90 2.82 4.85 5.13
N GLY A 91 3.66 4.31 4.26
CA GLY A 91 3.65 2.90 3.89
C GLY A 91 5.04 2.28 4.03
N LEU A 92 5.15 1.17 4.76
CA LEU A 92 6.39 0.43 4.94
C LEU A 92 6.34 -0.91 4.22
N ALA A 93 7.17 -1.05 3.19
CA ALA A 93 7.27 -2.27 2.38
C ALA A 93 8.44 -3.13 2.80
N MET A 94 8.29 -4.46 2.72
CA MET A 94 9.32 -5.46 3.03
C MET A 94 8.92 -6.82 2.42
N PRO A 95 9.81 -7.79 2.28
CA PRO A 95 11.27 -7.69 2.27
C PRO A 95 11.78 -7.07 0.97
N ARG A 96 13.09 -6.92 0.86
CA ARG A 96 13.73 -6.49 -0.39
C ARG A 96 13.55 -7.54 -1.49
N PHE A 97 13.68 -7.12 -2.74
CA PHE A 97 13.66 -8.02 -3.90
C PHE A 97 14.96 -7.90 -4.72
N LEU A 98 15.23 -8.90 -5.54
CA LEU A 98 16.45 -8.94 -6.35
C LEU A 98 16.41 -7.84 -7.42
N GLY A 99 17.42 -6.98 -7.43
CA GLY A 99 17.49 -5.83 -8.33
C GLY A 99 18.08 -6.15 -9.71
N ARG A 100 18.97 -7.16 -9.78
CA ARG A 100 19.62 -7.63 -10.99
C ARG A 100 20.11 -9.07 -10.83
N TYR A 101 20.45 -9.68 -11.94
CA TYR A 101 21.18 -10.94 -11.91
C TYR A 101 22.60 -10.74 -11.33
N PRO A 102 23.15 -11.75 -10.64
CA PRO A 102 24.55 -11.72 -10.24
C PRO A 102 25.45 -11.62 -11.48
N TYR A 103 26.52 -10.82 -11.38
CA TYR A 103 27.54 -10.76 -12.43
C TYR A 103 28.34 -12.05 -12.48
N GLY A 104 28.68 -12.50 -13.68
CA GLY A 104 29.54 -13.66 -13.89
C GLY A 104 29.24 -14.39 -15.19
N ASP A 105 30.22 -15.19 -15.66
CA ASP A 105 30.13 -15.92 -16.93
C ASP A 105 28.97 -16.92 -16.99
N LYS A 106 28.53 -17.40 -15.82
CA LYS A 106 27.44 -18.38 -15.69
C LYS A 106 26.06 -17.75 -15.54
N THR A 107 25.99 -16.44 -15.30
CA THR A 107 24.73 -15.75 -14.96
C THR A 107 24.48 -14.58 -15.90
N ASP A 108 25.15 -13.46 -15.69
CA ASP A 108 25.00 -12.22 -16.47
C ASP A 108 26.41 -11.67 -16.82
N PRO A 109 27.04 -12.19 -17.91
CA PRO A 109 28.36 -11.75 -18.32
C PRO A 109 28.31 -10.31 -18.85
N VAL A 110 29.20 -9.46 -18.36
CA VAL A 110 29.35 -8.08 -18.82
C VAL A 110 30.76 -7.93 -19.42
N GLU A 111 30.86 -7.63 -20.73
CA GLU A 111 32.13 -7.60 -21.45
C GLU A 111 33.17 -6.62 -20.87
N GLU A 112 32.70 -5.46 -20.41
CA GLU A 112 33.56 -4.42 -19.84
C GLU A 112 33.88 -4.62 -18.35
N PHE A 113 33.27 -5.60 -17.71
CA PHE A 113 33.37 -5.85 -16.27
C PHE A 113 33.53 -7.33 -15.95
N ALA A 114 34.77 -7.83 -16.10
CA ALA A 114 35.11 -9.22 -15.79
C ALA A 114 35.13 -9.47 -14.26
N PHE A 115 33.95 -9.57 -13.66
CA PHE A 115 33.76 -9.83 -12.22
C PHE A 115 32.82 -11.01 -12.03
N GLU A 116 33.19 -11.96 -11.21
CA GLU A 116 32.36 -13.08 -10.79
C GLU A 116 31.87 -12.84 -9.38
N GLU A 117 30.54 -12.69 -9.20
CA GLU A 117 29.94 -12.62 -7.86
C GLU A 117 29.85 -14.02 -7.27
N ASP A 118 30.32 -14.16 -6.03
CA ASP A 118 30.17 -15.40 -5.28
C ASP A 118 28.71 -15.51 -4.77
N THR A 119 27.89 -16.21 -5.53
CA THR A 119 26.47 -16.48 -5.22
C THR A 119 26.20 -17.96 -4.95
N GLU A 120 27.24 -18.73 -4.65
CA GLU A 120 27.07 -20.13 -4.28
C GLU A 120 26.43 -20.29 -2.89
N GLY A 121 25.51 -21.25 -2.79
CA GLY A 121 24.78 -21.56 -1.57
C GLY A 121 23.59 -20.65 -1.27
N ALA A 122 23.03 -20.86 -0.09
CA ALA A 122 21.76 -20.22 0.32
C ALA A 122 21.93 -18.82 0.96
N ASP A 123 23.14 -18.27 1.01
CA ASP A 123 23.40 -16.99 1.67
C ASP A 123 22.75 -15.82 0.91
N SER A 124 21.75 -15.22 1.52
CA SER A 124 21.04 -14.06 0.98
C SER A 124 21.84 -12.77 1.01
N GLY A 125 22.91 -12.67 1.78
CA GLY A 125 23.77 -11.49 1.85
C GLY A 125 24.58 -11.23 0.58
N LYS A 126 24.68 -12.21 -0.30
CA LYS A 126 25.49 -12.17 -1.53
C LYS A 126 24.81 -11.54 -2.75
N TYR A 127 23.59 -11.06 -2.63
CA TYR A 127 22.80 -10.55 -3.74
C TYR A 127 22.60 -9.03 -3.69
N CYS A 128 22.33 -8.43 -4.85
CA CYS A 128 21.97 -7.03 -4.95
C CYS A 128 20.47 -6.87 -4.67
N TRP A 129 20.14 -6.48 -3.46
CA TRP A 129 18.78 -6.29 -3.01
C TRP A 129 18.31 -4.85 -3.19
N VAL A 130 17.09 -4.68 -3.68
CA VAL A 130 16.40 -3.40 -3.88
C VAL A 130 15.24 -3.28 -2.92
N ASN A 131 14.99 -2.08 -2.44
CA ASN A 131 13.90 -1.77 -1.51
C ASN A 131 12.53 -2.11 -2.14
N ALA A 132 11.69 -2.81 -1.40
CA ALA A 132 10.34 -3.18 -1.84
C ALA A 132 9.44 -1.98 -2.13
N ALA A 133 9.76 -0.80 -1.61
CA ALA A 133 9.06 0.45 -1.94
C ALA A 133 9.05 0.75 -3.45
N TYR A 134 10.10 0.40 -4.18
CA TYR A 134 10.13 0.54 -5.65
C TYR A 134 9.15 -0.40 -6.36
N GLY A 135 8.93 -1.59 -5.82
CA GLY A 135 7.90 -2.51 -6.32
C GLY A 135 6.49 -1.92 -6.16
N MET A 136 6.21 -1.31 -5.01
CA MET A 136 4.96 -0.60 -4.77
C MET A 136 4.85 0.64 -5.66
N ALA A 137 5.91 1.42 -5.84
CA ALA A 137 5.93 2.58 -6.73
C ALA A 137 5.61 2.19 -8.19
N ARG A 138 6.15 1.04 -8.65
CA ARG A 138 5.80 0.47 -9.96
C ARG A 138 4.30 0.20 -10.08
N ASN A 139 3.70 -0.41 -9.07
CA ASN A 139 2.27 -0.71 -9.06
C ASN A 139 1.42 0.57 -9.05
N ILE A 140 1.81 1.57 -8.27
CA ILE A 140 1.15 2.89 -8.22
C ILE A 140 1.19 3.56 -9.60
N THR A 141 2.36 3.64 -10.23
CA THR A 141 2.53 4.29 -11.54
C THR A 141 1.83 3.52 -12.66
N ARG A 142 1.85 2.18 -12.62
CA ARG A 142 1.11 1.33 -13.57
C ARG A 142 -0.39 1.55 -13.44
N SER A 143 -0.94 1.51 -12.24
CA SER A 143 -2.36 1.77 -11.99
C SER A 143 -2.79 3.14 -12.51
N PHE A 144 -1.96 4.16 -12.27
CA PHE A 144 -2.24 5.50 -12.80
C PHE A 144 -2.20 5.55 -14.33
N LYS A 145 -1.22 4.92 -14.95
CA LYS A 145 -1.11 4.87 -16.42
C LYS A 145 -2.31 4.17 -17.09
N GLU A 146 -2.81 3.10 -16.48
CA GLU A 146 -3.88 2.28 -17.05
C GLU A 146 -5.27 2.86 -16.79
N TYR A 147 -5.50 3.39 -15.60
CA TYR A 147 -6.83 3.79 -15.13
C TYR A 147 -6.98 5.29 -14.81
N GLY A 148 -5.88 6.03 -14.70
CA GLY A 148 -5.88 7.43 -14.26
C GLY A 148 -5.94 7.60 -12.73
N TRP A 149 -5.97 6.48 -11.97
CA TRP A 149 -6.07 6.42 -10.51
C TRP A 149 -5.10 5.39 -9.94
N CYS A 150 -4.68 5.58 -8.68
CA CYS A 150 -3.74 4.70 -7.99
C CYS A 150 -4.45 3.74 -7.02
N THR A 151 -5.60 3.21 -7.38
CA THR A 151 -6.43 2.34 -6.52
C THR A 151 -6.15 0.86 -6.71
N ARG A 152 -5.68 0.44 -7.90
CA ARG A 152 -5.36 -0.95 -8.21
C ARG A 152 -3.87 -1.23 -8.00
N ILE A 153 -3.46 -1.39 -6.75
CA ILE A 153 -2.06 -1.54 -6.34
C ILE A 153 -1.79 -2.76 -5.45
N ARG A 154 -2.83 -3.56 -5.16
CA ARG A 154 -2.76 -4.71 -4.26
C ARG A 154 -3.56 -5.90 -4.82
N GLY A 155 -3.31 -7.08 -4.27
CA GLY A 155 -3.94 -8.32 -4.73
C GLY A 155 -3.37 -8.84 -6.04
N VAL A 156 -3.37 -10.15 -6.23
CA VAL A 156 -2.72 -10.77 -7.41
C VAL A 156 -3.38 -10.34 -8.71
N GLU A 157 -4.72 -10.26 -8.74
CA GLU A 157 -5.49 -9.91 -9.95
C GLU A 157 -5.89 -8.43 -10.00
N SER A 158 -5.60 -7.67 -8.94
CA SER A 158 -6.02 -6.27 -8.79
C SER A 158 -4.85 -5.29 -8.80
N GLY A 159 -3.76 -5.64 -9.49
CA GLY A 159 -2.63 -4.73 -9.71
C GLY A 159 -1.55 -4.76 -8.66
N GLY A 160 -1.58 -5.70 -7.70
CA GLY A 160 -0.54 -5.87 -6.68
C GLY A 160 0.69 -6.65 -7.14
N THR A 161 0.68 -7.23 -8.34
CA THR A 161 1.79 -8.04 -8.85
C THR A 161 2.98 -7.19 -9.28
N VAL A 162 4.17 -7.68 -8.96
CA VAL A 162 5.47 -7.23 -9.47
C VAL A 162 6.04 -8.39 -10.27
N ASP A 163 6.01 -8.29 -11.57
CA ASP A 163 6.40 -9.31 -12.55
C ASP A 163 7.77 -9.01 -13.16
N ASN A 164 8.35 -10.01 -13.82
CA ASN A 164 9.68 -9.97 -14.46
C ASN A 164 10.79 -9.61 -13.45
N LEU A 165 10.72 -10.18 -12.24
CA LEU A 165 11.79 -10.05 -11.28
C LEU A 165 12.97 -10.92 -11.68
N PRO A 166 14.23 -10.48 -11.50
CA PRO A 166 15.38 -11.33 -11.68
C PRO A 166 15.28 -12.58 -10.79
N THR A 167 15.57 -13.74 -11.37
CA THR A 167 15.63 -15.02 -10.65
C THR A 167 17.00 -15.63 -10.85
N HIS A 168 17.56 -16.24 -9.81
CA HIS A 168 18.86 -16.91 -9.90
C HIS A 168 18.72 -18.40 -9.57
N ASN A 169 19.21 -19.24 -10.46
CA ASN A 169 19.26 -20.68 -10.25
C ASN A 169 20.66 -21.07 -9.82
N PHE A 170 20.77 -21.87 -8.78
CA PHE A 170 22.06 -22.36 -8.27
C PHE A 170 22.02 -23.88 -8.10
N PRO A 171 23.18 -24.57 -8.27
CA PRO A 171 23.27 -25.99 -8.03
C PRO A 171 23.14 -26.32 -6.53
N THR A 172 22.45 -27.38 -6.22
CA THR A 172 22.31 -27.91 -4.86
C THR A 172 23.30 -29.03 -4.60
N ASP A 173 23.62 -29.31 -3.32
CA ASP A 173 24.59 -30.33 -2.89
C ASP A 173 24.19 -31.75 -3.31
N ASP A 174 22.92 -32.02 -3.54
CA ASP A 174 22.37 -33.28 -4.04
C ASP A 174 22.40 -33.41 -5.56
N GLY A 175 23.00 -32.47 -6.28
CA GLY A 175 23.13 -32.45 -7.73
C GLY A 175 21.90 -31.95 -8.48
N GLY A 176 20.93 -31.40 -7.75
CA GLY A 176 19.76 -30.70 -8.31
C GLY A 176 20.07 -29.24 -8.68
N VAL A 177 19.05 -28.53 -9.13
CA VAL A 177 19.07 -27.07 -9.34
C VAL A 177 17.91 -26.48 -8.56
N ASP A 178 18.19 -25.50 -7.72
CA ASP A 178 17.18 -24.75 -6.99
C ASP A 178 17.16 -23.30 -7.46
N MET A 179 16.01 -22.64 -7.28
CA MET A 179 15.82 -21.25 -7.67
C MET A 179 15.82 -20.36 -6.43
N LYS A 180 16.71 -19.37 -6.42
CA LYS A 180 16.67 -18.32 -5.41
C LYS A 180 15.35 -17.54 -5.53
N CYS A 181 14.65 -17.47 -4.43
CA CYS A 181 13.47 -16.62 -4.32
C CYS A 181 13.81 -15.18 -4.75
N PRO A 182 13.05 -14.56 -5.67
CA PRO A 182 13.29 -13.19 -6.11
C PRO A 182 13.09 -12.15 -5.00
N THR A 183 12.41 -12.50 -3.92
CA THR A 183 12.40 -11.73 -2.67
C THR A 183 13.41 -12.29 -1.69
N GLU A 184 13.91 -11.46 -0.79
CA GLU A 184 14.94 -11.84 0.19
C GLU A 184 14.55 -13.07 1.02
N ILE A 185 13.25 -13.20 1.33
CA ILE A 185 12.67 -14.37 1.96
C ILE A 185 11.29 -14.70 1.36
N ALA A 186 10.87 -15.94 1.53
CA ALA A 186 9.49 -16.36 1.25
C ALA A 186 8.63 -16.15 2.51
N ILE A 187 7.50 -15.45 2.35
CA ILE A 187 6.56 -15.16 3.43
C ILE A 187 5.31 -16.01 3.22
N SER A 188 4.86 -16.70 4.28
CA SER A 188 3.60 -17.44 4.25
C SER A 188 2.40 -16.53 4.45
N ASP A 189 1.20 -16.94 3.99
CA ASP A 189 -0.04 -16.18 4.12
C ASP A 189 -0.35 -15.80 5.58
N ARG A 190 -0.04 -16.69 6.52
CA ARG A 190 -0.19 -16.41 7.95
C ARG A 190 0.70 -15.25 8.41
N ARG A 191 1.97 -15.25 7.96
CA ARG A 191 2.92 -14.18 8.29
C ARG A 191 2.57 -12.88 7.59
N GLU A 192 2.08 -12.97 6.37
CA GLU A 192 1.55 -11.79 5.65
C GLU A 192 0.45 -11.10 6.48
N ALA A 193 -0.56 -11.84 6.89
CA ALA A 193 -1.67 -11.30 7.67
C ALA A 193 -1.21 -10.68 9.01
N GLU A 194 -0.22 -11.30 9.68
CA GLU A 194 0.36 -10.78 10.91
C GLU A 194 1.16 -9.48 10.69
N LEU A 195 1.94 -9.41 9.62
CA LEU A 195 2.69 -8.22 9.22
C LEU A 195 1.75 -7.08 8.80
N ALA A 196 0.73 -7.39 8.00
CA ALA A 196 -0.29 -6.43 7.57
C ALA A 196 -1.03 -5.81 8.76
N LYS A 197 -1.41 -6.62 9.76
CA LYS A 197 -2.02 -6.14 11.01
C LYS A 197 -1.10 -5.16 11.76
N ASN A 198 0.21 -5.33 11.63
CA ASN A 198 1.20 -4.43 12.22
C ASN A 198 1.60 -3.26 11.33
N GLY A 199 0.87 -2.99 10.24
CA GLY A 199 1.06 -1.83 9.38
C GLY A 199 2.15 -1.98 8.31
N MET A 200 2.56 -3.22 8.02
CA MET A 200 3.53 -3.52 6.96
C MET A 200 2.84 -3.88 5.66
N MET A 201 3.57 -3.71 4.55
CA MET A 201 3.17 -4.18 3.22
C MET A 201 4.13 -5.26 2.76
N PRO A 202 3.83 -6.55 3.04
CA PRO A 202 4.67 -7.65 2.61
C PRO A 202 4.61 -7.88 1.11
N LEU A 203 5.78 -8.00 0.48
CA LEU A 203 5.94 -8.46 -0.90
C LEU A 203 6.14 -9.98 -0.88
N ILE A 204 5.14 -10.72 -1.36
CA ILE A 204 5.11 -12.17 -1.30
C ILE A 204 5.51 -12.74 -2.64
N HIS A 205 6.50 -13.62 -2.64
CA HIS A 205 6.91 -14.37 -3.80
C HIS A 205 5.88 -15.46 -4.15
N ARG A 206 5.55 -15.57 -5.43
CA ARG A 206 4.76 -16.69 -5.95
C ARG A 206 5.70 -17.84 -6.29
N LYS A 207 5.55 -18.98 -5.61
CA LYS A 207 6.42 -20.15 -5.78
C LYS A 207 6.54 -20.56 -7.25
N ASN A 208 7.75 -20.88 -7.68
CA ASN A 208 8.10 -21.30 -9.04
C ASN A 208 7.76 -20.26 -10.13
N SER A 209 7.87 -18.98 -9.83
CA SER A 209 7.68 -17.90 -10.79
C SER A 209 8.65 -16.74 -10.53
N ASP A 210 8.79 -15.86 -11.52
CA ASP A 210 9.51 -14.59 -11.44
C ASP A 210 8.63 -13.45 -10.89
N MET A 211 7.52 -13.81 -10.23
CA MET A 211 6.51 -12.85 -9.77
C MET A 211 6.47 -12.79 -8.26
N ALA A 212 6.28 -11.59 -7.76
CA ALA A 212 5.88 -11.34 -6.39
C ALA A 212 4.63 -10.44 -6.35
N ALA A 213 3.94 -10.38 -5.24
CA ALA A 213 2.73 -9.57 -5.12
C ALA A 213 2.59 -8.95 -3.74
N PHE A 214 2.08 -7.72 -3.70
CA PHE A 214 1.52 -7.13 -2.51
C PHE A 214 0.06 -7.56 -2.38
N ILE A 215 -0.25 -8.40 -1.39
CA ILE A 215 -1.63 -8.86 -1.15
C ILE A 215 -2.45 -7.75 -0.53
N GLY A 216 -1.88 -7.04 0.46
CA GLY A 216 -2.45 -5.85 1.06
C GLY A 216 -1.65 -4.60 0.75
N ALA A 217 -2.25 -3.43 0.94
CA ALA A 217 -1.59 -2.13 0.89
C ALA A 217 -2.04 -1.31 2.11
N GLN A 218 -1.55 -1.72 3.26
CA GLN A 218 -1.84 -1.07 4.53
C GLN A 218 -0.97 0.17 4.71
N SER A 219 -1.53 1.21 5.32
CA SER A 219 -0.71 2.28 5.88
C SER A 219 -0.11 1.85 7.22
N LEU A 220 0.84 2.63 7.69
CA LEU A 220 1.44 2.40 9.01
C LEU A 220 0.45 2.66 10.15
N GLN A 221 -0.59 3.45 9.92
CA GLN A 221 -1.58 3.80 10.93
C GLN A 221 -2.23 2.58 11.55
N LYS A 222 -2.34 2.59 12.87
CA LYS A 222 -3.23 1.69 13.59
C LYS A 222 -4.62 2.32 13.62
N PRO A 223 -5.61 1.76 12.91
CA PRO A 223 -6.96 2.31 12.90
C PRO A 223 -7.55 2.35 14.31
N ALA A 224 -8.34 3.39 14.60
CA ALA A 224 -9.07 3.47 15.85
C ALA A 224 -10.18 2.40 15.90
N GLU A 225 -10.35 1.82 17.06
CA GLU A 225 -11.45 0.90 17.35
C GLU A 225 -12.54 1.67 18.07
N TYR A 226 -13.79 1.52 17.61
CA TYR A 226 -14.96 2.16 18.17
C TYR A 226 -15.92 1.10 18.69
N ASP A 227 -16.82 1.50 19.60
CA ASP A 227 -17.89 0.62 20.08
C ASP A 227 -18.86 0.23 18.96
N ASP A 228 -19.00 1.10 17.95
CA ASP A 228 -19.77 0.86 16.73
C ASP A 228 -18.92 0.08 15.72
N PRO A 229 -19.34 -1.14 15.29
CA PRO A 229 -18.66 -1.93 14.28
C PRO A 229 -18.53 -1.24 12.92
N ASP A 230 -19.52 -0.45 12.51
CA ASP A 230 -19.50 0.27 11.23
C ASP A 230 -18.48 1.41 11.26
N ALA A 231 -18.38 2.14 12.37
CA ALA A 231 -17.35 3.15 12.55
C ALA A 231 -15.95 2.56 12.55
N THR A 232 -15.76 1.40 13.18
CA THR A 232 -14.49 0.67 13.16
C THR A 232 -14.13 0.19 11.76
N ALA A 233 -15.10 -0.33 11.01
CA ALA A 233 -14.89 -0.74 9.61
C ALA A 233 -14.49 0.44 8.73
N ASN A 234 -15.13 1.61 8.90
CA ASN A 234 -14.77 2.84 8.19
C ASN A 234 -13.35 3.32 8.53
N ALA A 235 -12.95 3.27 9.80
CA ALA A 235 -11.59 3.62 10.22
C ALA A 235 -10.55 2.68 9.59
N ASN A 236 -10.83 1.39 9.54
CA ASN A 236 -9.98 0.40 8.87
C ASN A 236 -9.83 0.68 7.37
N LEU A 237 -10.90 1.05 6.68
CA LEU A 237 -10.86 1.41 5.26
C LEU A 237 -10.05 2.68 5.03
N ALA A 238 -10.25 3.71 5.85
CA ALA A 238 -9.56 4.99 5.74
C ALA A 238 -8.03 4.89 5.95
N ALA A 239 -7.58 3.84 6.65
CA ALA A 239 -6.16 3.58 6.88
C ALA A 239 -5.47 2.84 5.71
N ARG A 240 -6.18 2.56 4.60
CA ARG A 240 -5.63 1.82 3.46
C ARG A 240 -5.16 2.73 2.35
N LEU A 241 -3.99 2.44 1.78
CA LEU A 241 -3.38 3.26 0.76
C LEU A 241 -4.24 3.45 -0.50
N PRO A 242 -4.92 2.43 -1.08
CA PRO A 242 -5.78 2.64 -2.23
C PRO A 242 -6.87 3.69 -1.99
N TYR A 243 -7.47 3.64 -0.80
CA TYR A 243 -8.48 4.58 -0.36
C TYR A 243 -7.89 6.00 -0.22
N LEU A 244 -6.71 6.07 0.41
CA LEU A 244 -6.00 7.32 0.61
C LEU A 244 -5.55 7.95 -0.71
N PHE A 245 -5.02 7.16 -1.65
CA PHE A 245 -4.63 7.67 -2.97
C PHE A 245 -5.79 8.29 -3.74
N ALA A 246 -6.98 7.67 -3.68
CA ALA A 246 -8.17 8.24 -4.28
C ALA A 246 -8.53 9.60 -3.66
N THR A 247 -8.60 9.68 -2.33
CA THR A 247 -8.96 10.92 -1.62
C THR A 247 -7.91 12.02 -1.80
N CYS A 248 -6.63 11.68 -1.76
CA CYS A 248 -5.54 12.63 -2.03
C CYS A 248 -5.62 13.23 -3.44
N ARG A 249 -5.91 12.41 -4.45
CA ARG A 249 -6.03 12.87 -5.84
C ARG A 249 -7.22 13.81 -6.01
N PHE A 250 -8.36 13.50 -5.39
CA PHE A 250 -9.49 14.41 -5.37
C PHE A 250 -9.15 15.72 -4.67
N ALA A 251 -8.43 15.69 -3.55
CA ALA A 251 -7.98 16.91 -2.88
C ALA A 251 -7.10 17.79 -3.80
N HIS A 252 -6.21 17.18 -4.60
CA HIS A 252 -5.42 17.88 -5.58
C HIS A 252 -6.28 18.57 -6.65
N TYR A 253 -7.19 17.83 -7.27
CA TYR A 253 -8.08 18.40 -8.29
C TYR A 253 -8.95 19.51 -7.74
N LEU A 254 -9.53 19.32 -6.56
CA LEU A 254 -10.40 20.30 -5.93
C LEU A 254 -9.66 21.59 -5.58
N LYS A 255 -8.42 21.49 -5.07
CA LYS A 255 -7.59 22.68 -4.82
C LYS A 255 -7.30 23.46 -6.10
N CYS A 256 -6.98 22.79 -7.20
CA CYS A 256 -6.78 23.44 -8.51
C CYS A 256 -8.07 24.08 -9.02
N ILE A 257 -9.19 23.36 -8.96
CA ILE A 257 -10.49 23.85 -9.42
C ILE A 257 -10.92 25.09 -8.64
N VAL A 258 -10.85 25.05 -7.31
CA VAL A 258 -11.21 26.19 -6.47
C VAL A 258 -10.36 27.41 -6.80
N ARG A 259 -9.05 27.23 -6.92
CA ARG A 259 -8.13 28.31 -7.33
C ARG A 259 -8.50 28.93 -8.67
N ASP A 260 -8.76 28.08 -9.69
CA ASP A 260 -9.00 28.54 -11.06
C ASP A 260 -10.40 29.16 -11.24
N LYS A 261 -11.32 28.83 -10.32
CA LYS A 261 -12.72 29.28 -10.37
C LYS A 261 -13.05 30.39 -9.39
N VAL A 262 -12.10 30.85 -8.59
CA VAL A 262 -12.31 31.99 -7.68
C VAL A 262 -12.85 33.20 -8.48
N GLY A 263 -13.97 33.74 -8.01
CA GLY A 263 -14.65 34.90 -8.62
C GLY A 263 -15.52 34.56 -9.85
N SER A 264 -15.61 33.31 -10.31
CA SER A 264 -16.44 32.93 -11.46
C SER A 264 -17.88 32.55 -11.08
N PHE A 265 -18.12 32.14 -9.84
CA PHE A 265 -19.46 31.80 -9.35
C PHE A 265 -20.15 33.04 -8.76
N LYS A 266 -21.44 33.19 -9.07
CA LYS A 266 -22.25 34.31 -8.57
C LYS A 266 -22.93 33.96 -7.26
N GLU A 267 -23.32 32.69 -7.09
CA GLU A 267 -24.06 32.21 -5.93
C GLU A 267 -23.45 30.91 -5.38
N ARG A 268 -23.67 30.67 -4.09
CA ARG A 268 -23.25 29.46 -3.40
C ARG A 268 -23.78 28.19 -4.07
N GLN A 269 -25.05 28.20 -4.47
CA GLN A 269 -25.71 27.03 -5.07
C GLN A 269 -25.08 26.69 -6.42
N ASP A 270 -24.77 27.68 -7.25
CA ASP A 270 -24.10 27.45 -8.54
C ASP A 270 -22.77 26.71 -8.37
N MET A 271 -22.00 27.09 -7.34
CA MET A 271 -20.73 26.43 -7.03
C MET A 271 -20.94 24.99 -6.55
N GLN A 272 -21.91 24.76 -5.65
CA GLN A 272 -22.22 23.42 -5.15
C GLN A 272 -22.67 22.49 -6.28
N ASP A 273 -23.61 22.93 -7.12
CA ASP A 273 -24.13 22.13 -8.23
C ASP A 273 -23.05 21.82 -9.26
N TRP A 274 -22.18 22.79 -9.54
CA TRP A 274 -21.07 22.58 -10.46
C TRP A 274 -20.04 21.56 -9.93
N LEU A 275 -19.65 21.68 -8.67
CA LEU A 275 -18.73 20.74 -8.01
C LEU A 275 -19.34 19.33 -7.91
N GLN A 276 -20.62 19.24 -7.58
CA GLN A 276 -21.33 17.96 -7.52
C GLN A 276 -21.40 17.30 -8.90
N ASN A 277 -21.72 18.07 -9.95
CA ASN A 277 -21.73 17.53 -11.31
C ASN A 277 -20.36 17.09 -11.77
N TRP A 278 -19.29 17.84 -11.41
CA TRP A 278 -17.92 17.47 -11.75
C TRP A 278 -17.53 16.14 -11.08
N ILE A 279 -17.78 15.98 -9.78
CA ILE A 279 -17.37 14.78 -9.03
C ILE A 279 -18.17 13.56 -9.43
N ASN A 280 -19.43 13.72 -9.87
CA ASN A 280 -20.29 12.62 -10.34
C ASN A 280 -19.69 11.89 -11.57
N ASN A 281 -18.79 12.52 -12.34
CA ASN A 281 -18.09 11.85 -13.43
C ASN A 281 -17.18 10.70 -12.96
N TYR A 282 -16.83 10.71 -11.67
CA TYR A 282 -15.94 9.71 -11.06
C TYR A 282 -16.68 8.76 -10.12
N VAL A 283 -18.02 8.85 -10.09
CA VAL A 283 -18.89 7.98 -9.29
C VAL A 283 -19.48 6.89 -10.17
N ASP A 284 -19.28 5.64 -9.78
CA ASP A 284 -19.98 4.51 -10.38
C ASP A 284 -21.29 4.28 -9.63
N PHE A 285 -22.40 4.69 -10.24
CA PHE A 285 -23.74 4.53 -9.67
C PHE A 285 -24.24 3.08 -9.66
N ASN A 286 -23.56 2.16 -10.36
CA ASN A 286 -23.88 0.73 -10.42
C ASN A 286 -22.79 -0.12 -9.74
N ALA A 287 -22.17 0.39 -8.68
CA ALA A 287 -21.01 -0.20 -8.02
C ALA A 287 -21.12 -1.70 -7.70
N ASP A 288 -22.34 -2.19 -7.42
CA ASP A 288 -22.56 -3.60 -7.06
C ASP A 288 -22.42 -4.56 -8.26
N THR A 289 -22.65 -4.07 -9.48
CA THR A 289 -22.67 -4.89 -10.70
C THR A 289 -21.58 -4.55 -11.70
N SER A 290 -20.89 -3.44 -11.52
CA SER A 290 -19.85 -2.97 -12.44
C SER A 290 -18.61 -3.85 -12.40
N PRO A 291 -17.97 -4.09 -13.56
CA PRO A 291 -16.67 -4.75 -13.63
C PRO A 291 -15.58 -3.96 -12.89
N GLU A 292 -14.55 -4.67 -12.45
CA GLU A 292 -13.41 -4.06 -11.73
C GLU A 292 -12.67 -2.95 -12.54
N GLU A 293 -12.66 -3.05 -13.87
CA GLU A 293 -12.09 -2.01 -14.73
C GLU A 293 -12.86 -0.68 -14.66
N VAL A 294 -14.18 -0.74 -14.58
CA VAL A 294 -15.02 0.46 -14.43
C VAL A 294 -14.79 1.09 -13.07
N LYS A 295 -14.77 0.29 -12.01
CA LYS A 295 -14.45 0.74 -10.65
C LYS A 295 -13.06 1.35 -10.56
N ALA A 296 -12.09 0.84 -11.33
CA ALA A 296 -10.74 1.39 -11.38
C ALA A 296 -10.69 2.78 -12.04
N ARG A 297 -11.57 3.07 -13.01
CA ARG A 297 -11.68 4.37 -13.69
C ARG A 297 -12.60 5.34 -12.99
N GLN A 298 -13.61 4.84 -12.28
CA GLN A 298 -14.55 5.58 -11.46
C GLN A 298 -14.38 5.15 -10.00
N PRO A 299 -13.40 5.73 -9.27
CA PRO A 299 -12.95 5.20 -7.99
C PRO A 299 -13.93 5.40 -6.83
N LEU A 300 -15.03 6.12 -7.05
CA LEU A 300 -16.02 6.43 -6.01
C LEU A 300 -17.30 5.62 -6.20
N ALA A 301 -17.80 5.06 -5.11
CA ALA A 301 -19.13 4.47 -5.02
C ALA A 301 -20.20 5.53 -4.69
N ALA A 302 -19.82 6.61 -4.01
CA ALA A 302 -20.67 7.76 -3.76
C ALA A 302 -19.82 9.01 -3.48
N ALA A 303 -20.38 10.18 -3.78
CA ALA A 303 -19.80 11.46 -3.42
C ALA A 303 -20.88 12.51 -3.18
N GLU A 304 -20.68 13.35 -2.18
CA GLU A 304 -21.55 14.48 -1.87
C GLU A 304 -20.71 15.72 -1.62
N VAL A 305 -21.17 16.86 -2.14
CA VAL A 305 -20.52 18.16 -1.96
C VAL A 305 -21.47 19.08 -1.21
N GLN A 306 -21.00 19.67 -0.14
CA GLN A 306 -21.71 20.68 0.62
C GLN A 306 -20.88 21.96 0.65
N VAL A 307 -21.52 23.09 0.26
CA VAL A 307 -20.88 24.41 0.28
C VAL A 307 -21.58 25.27 1.32
N GLU A 308 -20.82 25.76 2.27
CA GLU A 308 -21.29 26.61 3.39
C GLU A 308 -20.61 27.97 3.32
N GLU A 309 -21.34 29.02 3.68
CA GLU A 309 -20.74 30.35 3.85
C GLU A 309 -19.95 30.39 5.16
N VAL A 310 -18.78 31.02 5.11
CA VAL A 310 -17.94 31.15 6.30
C VAL A 310 -18.51 32.22 7.22
N GLU A 311 -18.92 31.83 8.43
CA GLU A 311 -19.50 32.71 9.43
C GLU A 311 -18.57 33.90 9.74
N GLY A 312 -19.09 35.11 9.64
CA GLY A 312 -18.32 36.33 9.89
C GLY A 312 -17.52 36.88 8.70
N ASN A 313 -17.47 36.18 7.55
CA ASN A 313 -16.79 36.64 6.33
C ASN A 313 -17.69 36.52 5.10
N PRO A 314 -18.59 37.47 4.86
CA PRO A 314 -19.49 37.44 3.70
C PRO A 314 -18.74 37.30 2.38
N GLY A 315 -19.19 36.37 1.52
CA GLY A 315 -18.55 36.08 0.24
C GLY A 315 -17.40 35.08 0.30
N TYR A 316 -17.08 34.53 1.49
CA TYR A 316 -16.16 33.42 1.65
C TYR A 316 -16.94 32.13 1.87
N TYR A 317 -16.58 31.10 1.10
CA TYR A 317 -17.25 29.81 1.14
C TYR A 317 -16.28 28.71 1.54
N SER A 318 -16.77 27.76 2.34
CA SER A 318 -16.09 26.52 2.70
C SER A 318 -16.80 25.36 2.01
N SER A 319 -16.05 24.47 1.36
CA SER A 319 -16.61 23.29 0.70
C SER A 319 -16.19 22.04 1.45
N LYS A 320 -17.17 21.21 1.81
CA LYS A 320 -16.98 19.89 2.42
C LYS A 320 -17.27 18.82 1.38
N PHE A 321 -16.40 17.84 1.27
CA PHE A 321 -16.54 16.73 0.34
C PHE A 321 -16.61 15.43 1.12
N PHE A 322 -17.72 14.70 0.93
CA PHE A 322 -17.92 13.38 1.46
C PHE A 322 -17.67 12.38 0.34
N LEU A 323 -16.57 11.63 0.42
CA LEU A 323 -16.13 10.69 -0.59
C LEU A 323 -16.19 9.28 -0.04
N ARG A 324 -16.82 8.38 -0.78
CA ARG A 324 -16.86 6.95 -0.48
C ARG A 324 -16.25 6.19 -1.66
N PRO A 325 -14.94 5.87 -1.65
CA PRO A 325 -14.33 4.98 -2.62
C PRO A 325 -14.94 3.58 -2.59
N HIS A 326 -14.71 2.79 -3.66
CA HIS A 326 -15.16 1.43 -3.73
C HIS A 326 -14.53 0.57 -2.64
N TYR A 327 -15.35 -0.29 -2.04
CA TYR A 327 -14.87 -1.30 -1.11
C TYR A 327 -14.10 -2.38 -1.87
N GLN A 328 -12.89 -2.68 -1.42
CA GLN A 328 -12.11 -3.81 -1.92
C GLN A 328 -12.07 -4.89 -0.84
N LEU A 329 -12.52 -6.09 -1.18
CA LEU A 329 -12.45 -7.25 -0.29
C LEU A 329 -10.99 -7.54 0.08
N GLU A 330 -10.72 -7.58 1.38
CA GLU A 330 -9.42 -7.98 1.94
C GLU A 330 -9.65 -9.14 2.87
N GLY A 331 -8.98 -10.25 2.58
CA GLY A 331 -9.04 -11.46 3.38
C GLY A 331 -10.34 -12.24 3.21
N LEU A 332 -10.30 -13.25 2.37
CA LEU A 332 -11.37 -14.23 2.25
C LEU A 332 -11.15 -15.32 3.29
N SER A 333 -11.86 -15.28 4.42
CA SER A 333 -11.96 -16.44 5.28
C SER A 333 -13.12 -17.32 4.79
N VAL A 334 -12.80 -18.38 4.05
CA VAL A 334 -13.77 -19.39 3.63
C VAL A 334 -13.83 -20.48 4.67
N SER A 335 -14.89 -20.51 5.46
CA SER A 335 -15.20 -21.68 6.29
C SER A 335 -16.08 -22.66 5.52
N LEU A 336 -15.47 -23.70 4.97
CA LEU A 336 -16.19 -24.80 4.33
C LEU A 336 -16.68 -25.76 5.41
N ARG A 337 -18.00 -25.77 5.64
CA ARG A 337 -18.65 -26.77 6.47
C ARG A 337 -19.17 -27.90 5.56
N LEU A 338 -18.41 -28.99 5.45
CA LEU A 338 -18.86 -30.23 4.82
C LEU A 338 -19.81 -30.94 5.78
N VAL A 339 -21.12 -30.89 5.49
CA VAL A 339 -22.12 -31.73 6.15
C VAL A 339 -22.28 -33.00 5.31
N SER A 340 -21.58 -34.07 5.70
CA SER A 340 -21.81 -35.39 5.16
C SER A 340 -23.08 -35.95 5.80
N LYS A 341 -24.17 -36.00 5.02
CA LYS A 341 -25.32 -36.86 5.39
C LYS A 341 -24.96 -38.32 5.15
N LEU A 342 -24.71 -39.06 6.22
CA LEU A 342 -24.68 -40.52 6.15
C LEU A 342 -26.05 -41.01 5.64
N PRO A 343 -26.10 -41.90 4.64
CA PRO A 343 -27.36 -42.49 4.21
C PRO A 343 -27.93 -43.29 5.40
N SER A 344 -29.15 -42.98 5.79
CA SER A 344 -29.86 -43.80 6.77
C SER A 344 -30.05 -45.21 6.18
N GLN A 345 -29.48 -46.22 6.82
CA GLN A 345 -29.86 -47.61 6.55
C GLN A 345 -31.37 -47.74 6.81
N LYS A 346 -32.12 -48.03 5.78
CA LYS A 346 -33.49 -48.56 5.94
C LYS A 346 -33.35 -49.90 6.62
N ALA A 347 -33.86 -49.99 7.86
CA ALA A 347 -34.13 -51.26 8.49
C ALA A 347 -35.20 -52.00 7.67
N GLY A 348 -34.83 -53.17 7.13
CA GLY A 348 -35.73 -54.14 6.59
C GLY A 348 -36.37 -54.99 7.68
#